data_ef6dc77b0438496ba7844e3e78843055
#
_entry.id   ef6dc77b0438496ba7844e3e78843055
#
_cell.length_a   1.000
_cell.length_b   1.000
_cell.length_c   1.000
_cell.angle_alpha   90.00
_cell.angle_beta   90.00
_cell.angle_gamma   90.00
#
_symmetry.space_group_name_H-M   'P 1'
#
loop_
_entity.id
_entity.type
_entity.pdbx_description
1 polymer ?
#
loop_
_entity_poly.entity_id
_entity_poly.type
_entity_poly.pdbx_seq_one_letter_code
_entity_poly.pdbx_strand_id
1 'polypeptide(L)'
;LEKASMEELAIGAYLNFNYFHTPISDQVDFIGIERRLHTNIHDFNALPAKQQLEIDIPLQNIEVGHTPASIRESLLEKVIKMGDKFVNAVKKEYAPGIIGPFSLQSVITKDLELIVYDVSLRVPGNPIVATTSPYTKYQYGKTFGIGRRIAMEIKRAYDEDRLDEIVT
;
A
#
# COMPACT_ATOMS: atom_id res chain seq x y z
N LEU A 1 0.40 31.64 -8.59
CA LEU A 1 -0.73 30.71 -8.75
C LEU A 1 -0.23 29.33 -8.36
N GLU A 2 -0.68 28.83 -7.22
CA GLU A 2 -0.46 27.44 -6.84
C GLU A 2 -1.15 26.54 -7.87
N LYS A 3 -0.42 25.56 -8.40
CA LYS A 3 -1.00 24.57 -9.29
C LYS A 3 -1.81 23.60 -8.44
N ALA A 4 -3.12 23.59 -8.62
CA ALA A 4 -4.00 22.58 -8.06
C ALA A 4 -4.21 21.44 -9.07
N SER A 5 -4.13 20.20 -8.62
CA SER A 5 -4.61 19.04 -9.39
C SER A 5 -6.04 18.72 -8.98
N MET A 6 -6.83 18.27 -9.91
CA MET A 6 -8.22 17.86 -9.69
C MET A 6 -8.37 16.42 -10.13
N GLU A 7 -8.86 15.58 -9.22
CA GLU A 7 -9.02 14.14 -9.44
C GLU A 7 -10.48 13.73 -9.18
N GLU A 8 -10.91 12.64 -9.77
CA GLU A 8 -12.23 12.08 -9.50
C GLU A 8 -12.28 11.50 -8.08
N LEU A 9 -13.32 11.83 -7.32
CA LEU A 9 -13.56 11.25 -6.00
C LEU A 9 -14.09 9.81 -6.15
N ALA A 10 -13.26 8.83 -5.89
CA ALA A 10 -13.66 7.43 -5.80
C ALA A 10 -14.18 7.11 -4.39
N ILE A 11 -15.44 6.66 -4.28
CA ILE A 11 -16.07 6.26 -3.03
C ILE A 11 -15.99 4.75 -2.86
N GLY A 12 -15.52 4.30 -1.69
CA GLY A 12 -15.37 2.88 -1.39
C GLY A 12 -14.58 2.61 -0.12
N ALA A 13 -14.02 1.43 0.00
CA ALA A 13 -13.14 1.06 1.11
C ALA A 13 -11.71 1.51 0.82
N TYR A 14 -11.20 2.44 1.64
CA TYR A 14 -9.84 2.97 1.53
C TYR A 14 -8.87 2.02 2.23
N LEU A 15 -7.97 1.43 1.46
CA LEU A 15 -6.95 0.50 1.93
C LEU A 15 -5.58 0.87 1.36
N ASN A 16 -4.55 0.59 2.13
CA ASN A 16 -3.17 0.74 1.72
C ASN A 16 -2.54 -0.65 1.58
N PHE A 17 -1.99 -0.94 0.43
CA PHE A 17 -1.34 -2.22 0.11
C PHE A 17 0.16 -2.04 0.15
N ASN A 18 0.82 -2.81 1.03
CA ASN A 18 2.25 -2.71 1.28
C ASN A 18 3.00 -3.83 0.57
N TYR A 19 4.06 -3.46 -0.14
CA TYR A 19 4.87 -4.37 -0.94
C TYR A 19 6.35 -4.18 -0.65
N PHE A 20 7.14 -5.13 -1.13
CA PHE A 20 8.59 -5.06 -1.17
C PHE A 20 9.08 -5.63 -2.50
N HIS A 21 9.79 -4.83 -3.29
CA HIS A 21 10.45 -5.32 -4.50
C HIS A 21 11.91 -5.65 -4.20
N THR A 22 12.31 -6.89 -4.56
CA THR A 22 13.69 -7.34 -4.49
C THR A 22 14.30 -7.40 -5.88
N PRO A 23 15.30 -6.57 -6.22
CA PRO A 23 16.00 -6.65 -7.49
C PRO A 23 16.81 -7.93 -7.63
N ILE A 24 17.24 -8.54 -6.50
CA ILE A 24 18.03 -9.77 -6.48
C ILE A 24 17.32 -10.94 -7.19
N SER A 25 16.02 -11.09 -7.02
CA SER A 25 15.22 -12.12 -7.69
C SER A 25 14.12 -11.57 -8.60
N ASP A 26 14.07 -10.26 -8.77
CA ASP A 26 13.03 -9.54 -9.54
C ASP A 26 11.61 -9.93 -9.11
N GLN A 27 11.39 -10.04 -7.79
CA GLN A 27 10.12 -10.46 -7.19
C GLN A 27 9.49 -9.35 -6.37
N VAL A 28 8.17 -9.34 -6.33
CA VAL A 28 7.37 -8.45 -5.51
C VAL A 28 6.71 -9.24 -4.40
N ASP A 29 7.13 -8.98 -3.16
CA ASP A 29 6.50 -9.55 -1.98
C ASP A 29 5.31 -8.69 -1.56
N PHE A 30 4.19 -9.34 -1.27
CA PHE A 30 3.05 -8.68 -0.67
C PHE A 30 3.16 -8.75 0.86
N ILE A 31 3.37 -7.60 1.50
CA ILE A 31 3.73 -7.53 2.93
C ILE A 31 2.49 -7.44 3.82
N GLY A 32 1.48 -6.66 3.41
CA GLY A 32 0.29 -6.52 4.23
C GLY A 32 -0.68 -5.46 3.73
N ILE A 33 -1.81 -5.40 4.43
CA ILE A 33 -2.89 -4.44 4.18
C ILE A 33 -3.18 -3.66 5.44
N GLU A 34 -3.44 -2.39 5.29
CA GLU A 34 -3.91 -1.52 6.35
C GLU A 34 -5.11 -0.67 5.92
N ARG A 35 -5.91 -0.28 6.89
CA ARG A 35 -6.87 0.79 6.78
C ARG A 35 -6.34 2.00 7.54
N ARG A 36 -6.32 3.16 6.89
CA ARG A 36 -6.06 4.43 7.56
C ARG A 36 -7.29 4.87 8.32
N LEU A 37 -7.08 5.34 9.53
CA LEU A 37 -8.10 5.96 10.36
C LEU A 37 -7.99 7.47 10.22
N HIS A 38 -9.05 8.09 9.76
CA HIS A 38 -9.18 9.54 9.64
C HIS A 38 -10.27 10.04 10.59
N THR A 39 -10.25 11.33 10.89
CA THR A 39 -11.17 11.93 11.86
C THR A 39 -12.64 11.74 11.49
N ASN A 40 -13.09 12.13 10.28
CA ASN A 40 -14.50 11.91 9.90
C ASN A 40 -14.77 11.84 8.39
N ILE A 41 -13.82 12.21 7.52
CA ILE A 41 -14.09 12.35 6.08
C ILE A 41 -14.61 11.07 5.42
N HIS A 42 -14.06 9.92 5.78
CA HIS A 42 -14.47 8.65 5.18
C HIS A 42 -15.84 8.20 5.65
N ASP A 43 -16.16 8.44 6.93
CA ASP A 43 -17.45 8.09 7.50
C ASP A 43 -18.55 9.00 6.93
N PHE A 44 -18.25 10.29 6.81
CA PHE A 44 -19.15 11.25 6.17
C PHE A 44 -19.43 10.90 4.71
N ASN A 45 -18.39 10.59 3.92
CA ASN A 45 -18.53 10.22 2.51
C ASN A 45 -19.29 8.90 2.29
N ALA A 46 -19.37 8.04 3.30
CA ALA A 46 -20.15 6.80 3.24
C ALA A 46 -21.65 7.01 3.43
N LEU A 47 -22.09 8.20 3.90
CA LEU A 47 -23.51 8.51 4.10
C LEU A 47 -24.20 8.79 2.76
N PRO A 48 -25.50 8.47 2.64
CA PRO A 48 -26.32 8.92 1.52
C PRO A 48 -26.34 10.45 1.41
N ALA A 49 -26.36 11.00 0.19
CA ALA A 49 -26.28 12.43 -0.08
C ALA A 49 -27.31 13.26 0.72
N LYS A 50 -28.54 12.74 0.89
CA LYS A 50 -29.57 13.40 1.69
C LYS A 50 -29.13 13.60 3.14
N GLN A 51 -28.50 12.59 3.75
CA GLN A 51 -28.00 12.70 5.12
C GLN A 51 -26.80 13.63 5.22
N GLN A 52 -25.91 13.62 4.21
CA GLN A 52 -24.78 14.56 4.16
C GLN A 52 -25.25 16.03 4.18
N LEU A 53 -26.37 16.34 3.53
CA LEU A 53 -26.92 17.70 3.49
C LEU A 53 -27.59 18.12 4.82
N GLU A 54 -27.97 17.18 5.67
CA GLU A 54 -28.60 17.45 6.97
C GLU A 54 -27.59 17.56 8.12
N ILE A 55 -26.32 17.21 7.89
CA ILE A 55 -25.28 17.18 8.91
C ILE A 55 -24.38 18.41 8.77
N ASP A 56 -24.44 19.28 9.77
CA ASP A 56 -23.56 20.45 9.88
C ASP A 56 -22.38 20.15 10.80
N ILE A 57 -21.38 19.46 10.27
CA ILE A 57 -20.12 19.17 10.96
C ILE A 57 -18.94 19.62 10.11
N PRO A 58 -17.84 20.11 10.72
CA PRO A 58 -16.63 20.41 9.97
C PRO A 58 -15.99 19.11 9.45
N LEU A 59 -15.82 18.99 8.14
CA LEU A 59 -15.11 17.88 7.53
C LEU A 59 -13.63 17.99 7.81
N GLN A 60 -13.05 16.90 8.28
CA GLN A 60 -11.63 16.80 8.60
C GLN A 60 -11.04 15.53 7.99
N ASN A 61 -9.88 15.67 7.37
CA ASN A 61 -9.12 14.55 6.81
C ASN A 61 -7.78 14.40 7.52
N ILE A 62 -7.80 14.33 8.85
CA ILE A 62 -6.60 14.15 9.67
C ILE A 62 -6.41 12.67 9.91
N GLU A 63 -5.27 12.13 9.49
CA GLU A 63 -4.88 10.76 9.78
C GLU A 63 -4.51 10.62 11.26
N VAL A 64 -5.19 9.74 11.96
CA VAL A 64 -5.02 9.52 13.40
C VAL A 64 -4.42 8.16 13.74
N GLY A 65 -4.29 7.27 12.76
CA GLY A 65 -3.71 5.95 12.97
C GLY A 65 -3.99 4.97 11.84
N HIS A 66 -3.58 3.72 12.09
CA HIS A 66 -3.71 2.62 11.15
C HIS A 66 -4.25 1.37 11.84
N THR A 67 -5.04 0.59 11.14
CA THR A 67 -5.41 -0.76 11.56
C THR A 67 -5.00 -1.78 10.50
N PRO A 68 -4.49 -2.96 10.91
CA PRO A 68 -4.28 -4.06 9.98
C PRO A 68 -5.62 -4.50 9.39
N ALA A 69 -5.61 -4.86 8.13
CA ALA A 69 -6.80 -5.32 7.42
C ALA A 69 -6.49 -6.58 6.62
N SER A 70 -7.55 -7.31 6.28
CA SER A 70 -7.53 -8.34 5.26
C SER A 70 -8.61 -8.04 4.24
N ILE A 71 -8.47 -8.60 3.05
CA ILE A 71 -9.46 -8.53 1.99
C ILE A 71 -10.02 -9.91 1.70
N ARG A 72 -11.15 -9.95 1.03
CA ARG A 72 -11.71 -11.20 0.52
C ARG A 72 -10.76 -11.86 -0.47
N GLU A 73 -10.70 -13.18 -0.45
CA GLU A 73 -9.79 -13.99 -1.26
C GLU A 73 -9.87 -13.66 -2.76
N SER A 74 -11.08 -13.44 -3.27
CA SER A 74 -11.31 -13.10 -4.69
C SER A 74 -10.64 -11.80 -5.17
N LEU A 75 -10.18 -10.94 -4.26
CA LEU A 75 -9.45 -9.71 -4.59
C LEU A 75 -7.93 -9.85 -4.40
N LEU A 76 -7.49 -10.86 -3.65
CA LEU A 76 -6.08 -11.00 -3.28
C LEU A 76 -5.17 -11.11 -4.51
N GLU A 77 -5.57 -11.93 -5.48
CA GLU A 77 -4.81 -12.07 -6.73
C GLU A 77 -4.70 -10.75 -7.51
N LYS A 78 -5.78 -9.96 -7.54
CA LYS A 78 -5.77 -8.64 -8.20
C LYS A 78 -4.80 -7.68 -7.51
N VAL A 79 -4.76 -7.71 -6.17
CA VAL A 79 -3.87 -6.87 -5.37
C VAL A 79 -2.41 -7.28 -5.58
N ILE A 80 -2.09 -8.57 -5.58
CA ILE A 80 -0.72 -9.05 -5.85
C ILE A 80 -0.30 -8.59 -7.26
N LYS A 81 -1.10 -8.86 -8.29
CA LYS A 81 -0.84 -8.42 -9.67
C LYS A 81 -0.73 -6.90 -9.83
N MET A 82 -1.38 -6.12 -8.97
CA MET A 82 -1.27 -4.67 -8.99
C MET A 82 0.14 -4.21 -8.60
N GLY A 83 0.75 -4.84 -7.59
CA GLY A 83 2.14 -4.59 -7.22
C GLY A 83 3.11 -4.92 -8.36
N ASP A 84 2.96 -6.09 -8.99
CA ASP A 84 3.79 -6.50 -10.13
C ASP A 84 3.67 -5.52 -11.31
N LYS A 85 2.44 -5.13 -11.66
CA LYS A 85 2.19 -4.16 -12.74
C LYS A 85 2.85 -2.82 -12.46
N PHE A 86 2.77 -2.35 -11.22
CA PHE A 86 3.36 -1.07 -10.83
C PHE A 86 4.89 -1.12 -10.93
N VAL A 87 5.53 -2.16 -10.37
CA VAL A 87 7.00 -2.33 -10.47
C VAL A 87 7.44 -2.39 -11.93
N ASN A 88 6.76 -3.18 -12.76
CA ASN A 88 7.08 -3.29 -14.18
C ASN A 88 6.94 -1.96 -14.94
N ALA A 89 5.90 -1.17 -14.63
CA ALA A 89 5.71 0.14 -15.24
C ALA A 89 6.83 1.11 -14.84
N VAL A 90 7.19 1.17 -13.56
CA VAL A 90 8.27 2.03 -13.08
C VAL A 90 9.62 1.60 -13.66
N LYS A 91 9.91 0.30 -13.71
CA LYS A 91 11.16 -0.23 -14.27
C LYS A 91 11.33 0.14 -15.75
N LYS A 92 10.23 0.17 -16.49
CA LYS A 92 10.24 0.58 -17.90
C LYS A 92 10.57 2.06 -18.12
N GLU A 93 10.05 2.93 -17.25
CA GLU A 93 10.19 4.38 -17.40
C GLU A 93 11.42 4.95 -16.66
N TYR A 94 11.82 4.31 -15.57
CA TYR A 94 12.88 4.76 -14.67
C TYR A 94 13.74 3.57 -14.19
N ALA A 95 14.72 3.14 -15.01
CA ALA A 95 15.65 2.08 -14.60
C ALA A 95 16.51 2.51 -13.40
N PRO A 96 16.80 1.61 -12.44
CA PRO A 96 16.46 0.19 -12.37
C PRO A 96 15.04 -0.11 -11.83
N GLY A 97 14.22 0.89 -11.60
CA GLY A 97 12.89 0.76 -11.02
C GLY A 97 12.88 0.95 -9.51
N ILE A 98 11.90 0.36 -8.85
CA ILE A 98 11.74 0.44 -7.39
C ILE A 98 12.67 -0.58 -6.72
N ILE A 99 13.38 -0.17 -5.69
CA ILE A 99 14.18 -1.03 -4.82
C ILE A 99 13.60 -0.97 -3.42
N GLY A 100 13.24 -2.12 -2.86
CA GLY A 100 12.75 -2.22 -1.50
C GLY A 100 11.26 -1.91 -1.31
N PRO A 101 10.87 -1.28 -0.19
CA PRO A 101 9.49 -1.13 0.22
C PRO A 101 8.76 -0.02 -0.54
N PHE A 102 7.50 -0.29 -0.87
CA PHE A 102 6.58 0.71 -1.40
C PHE A 102 5.14 0.38 -1.00
N SER A 103 4.25 1.33 -1.15
CA SER A 103 2.83 1.09 -0.93
C SER A 103 1.96 1.79 -1.96
N LEU A 104 0.83 1.16 -2.28
CA LEU A 104 -0.21 1.66 -3.18
C LEU A 104 -1.46 1.97 -2.36
N GLN A 105 -1.79 3.25 -2.26
CA GLN A 105 -3.00 3.69 -1.58
C GLN A 105 -4.16 3.58 -2.55
N SER A 106 -5.17 2.83 -2.16
CA SER A 106 -6.22 2.41 -3.10
C SER A 106 -7.61 2.47 -2.49
N VAL A 107 -8.58 2.62 -3.37
CA VAL A 107 -10.00 2.48 -3.05
C VAL A 107 -10.54 1.21 -3.68
N ILE A 108 -11.26 0.40 -2.91
CA ILE A 108 -12.07 -0.70 -3.45
C ILE A 108 -13.49 -0.18 -3.59
N THR A 109 -13.99 -0.07 -4.81
CA THR A 109 -15.32 0.43 -5.12
C THR A 109 -16.41 -0.62 -4.78
N LYS A 110 -17.69 -0.20 -4.84
CA LYS A 110 -18.84 -1.11 -4.69
C LYS A 110 -18.86 -2.25 -5.72
N ASP A 111 -18.24 -2.04 -6.89
CA ASP A 111 -18.16 -3.02 -7.98
C ASP A 111 -16.89 -3.88 -7.88
N LEU A 112 -16.18 -3.80 -6.76
CA LEU A 112 -14.93 -4.51 -6.46
C LEU A 112 -13.79 -4.18 -7.44
N GLU A 113 -13.77 -2.95 -7.93
CA GLU A 113 -12.67 -2.39 -8.69
C GLU A 113 -11.63 -1.78 -7.74
N LEU A 114 -10.36 -1.94 -8.10
CA LEU A 114 -9.22 -1.38 -7.38
C LEU A 114 -8.74 -0.13 -8.11
N ILE A 115 -8.82 1.03 -7.44
CA ILE A 115 -8.36 2.30 -7.96
C ILE A 115 -7.20 2.77 -7.08
N VAL A 116 -6.01 2.90 -7.65
CA VAL A 116 -4.85 3.49 -6.97
C VAL A 116 -4.93 5.00 -7.11
N TYR A 117 -4.90 5.74 -6.00
CA TYR A 117 -4.96 7.20 -6.00
C TYR A 117 -3.67 7.86 -5.50
N ASP A 118 -2.81 7.11 -4.80
CA ASP A 118 -1.52 7.63 -4.33
C ASP A 118 -0.49 6.51 -4.17
N VAL A 119 0.78 6.87 -4.28
CA VAL A 119 1.91 5.94 -4.21
C VAL A 119 2.96 6.46 -3.23
N SER A 120 3.42 5.60 -2.33
CA SER A 120 4.53 5.88 -1.44
C SER A 120 5.73 4.99 -1.77
N LEU A 121 6.80 5.58 -2.29
CA LEU A 121 8.06 4.89 -2.66
C LEU A 121 9.05 4.87 -1.49
N ARG A 122 8.59 4.40 -0.33
CA ARG A 122 9.39 4.37 0.92
C ARG A 122 8.78 3.38 1.91
N VAL A 123 9.48 3.17 3.02
CA VAL A 123 8.89 2.47 4.18
C VAL A 123 7.58 3.17 4.56
N PRO A 124 6.45 2.47 4.56
CA PRO A 124 5.17 3.05 4.95
C PRO A 124 5.19 3.49 6.43
N GLY A 125 4.31 4.43 6.79
CA GLY A 125 4.25 5.01 8.14
C GLY A 125 3.73 4.08 9.25
N ASN A 126 3.40 2.84 8.93
CA ASN A 126 2.74 1.85 9.77
C ASN A 126 3.56 0.55 9.93
N PRO A 127 4.72 0.59 10.57
CA PRO A 127 5.66 -0.54 10.60
C PRO A 127 5.10 -1.80 11.26
N ILE A 128 4.04 -1.70 12.05
CA ILE A 128 3.40 -2.82 12.74
C ILE A 128 2.42 -3.63 11.88
N VAL A 129 1.93 -3.08 10.77
CA VAL A 129 0.90 -3.72 9.94
C VAL A 129 1.34 -5.09 9.45
N ALA A 130 2.57 -5.24 9.02
CA ALA A 130 3.08 -6.51 8.54
C ALA A 130 3.17 -7.58 9.65
N THR A 131 3.28 -7.20 10.91
CA THR A 131 3.31 -8.15 12.04
C THR A 131 1.93 -8.66 12.44
N THR A 132 0.89 -7.91 12.09
CA THR A 132 -0.51 -8.24 12.41
C THR A 132 -1.30 -8.71 11.17
N SER A 133 -0.73 -8.53 9.97
CA SER A 133 -1.27 -9.03 8.73
C SER A 133 -0.79 -10.47 8.47
N PRO A 134 -1.64 -11.38 7.93
CA PRO A 134 -1.26 -12.78 7.74
C PRO A 134 -0.33 -13.03 6.55
N TYR A 135 -0.12 -12.06 5.67
CA TYR A 135 0.49 -12.30 4.34
C TYR A 135 1.96 -12.72 4.39
N THR A 136 2.78 -12.10 5.25
CA THR A 136 4.17 -12.54 5.43
C THR A 136 4.25 -13.96 6.00
N LYS A 137 3.27 -14.36 6.84
CA LYS A 137 3.18 -15.72 7.34
C LYS A 137 2.89 -16.74 6.23
N TYR A 138 2.03 -16.38 5.28
CA TYR A 138 1.74 -17.26 4.14
C TYR A 138 2.96 -17.46 3.24
N GLN A 139 3.71 -16.38 3.00
CA GLN A 139 4.87 -16.42 2.11
C GLN A 139 6.13 -16.99 2.78
N TYR A 140 6.38 -16.67 4.05
CA TYR A 140 7.63 -16.97 4.75
C TYR A 140 7.47 -17.92 5.96
N GLY A 141 6.28 -18.44 6.22
CA GLY A 141 5.98 -19.28 7.38
C GLY A 141 5.98 -18.56 8.73
N LYS A 142 6.25 -17.25 8.76
CA LYS A 142 6.29 -16.43 9.98
C LYS A 142 5.93 -14.98 9.72
N THR A 143 5.39 -14.30 10.73
CA THR A 143 5.10 -12.87 10.65
C THR A 143 6.33 -12.04 10.99
N PHE A 144 6.53 -10.95 10.27
CA PHE A 144 7.58 -9.95 10.56
C PHE A 144 7.23 -8.59 9.93
N GLY A 145 7.84 -7.54 10.46
CA GLY A 145 7.69 -6.19 9.95
C GLY A 145 8.62 -5.90 8.77
N ILE A 146 8.39 -4.75 8.13
CA ILE A 146 9.14 -4.31 6.97
C ILE A 146 10.64 -4.14 7.24
N GLY A 147 11.02 -3.68 8.43
CA GLY A 147 12.43 -3.56 8.82
C GLY A 147 13.17 -4.90 8.82
N ARG A 148 12.50 -5.97 9.24
CA ARG A 148 13.08 -7.32 9.14
C ARG A 148 13.22 -7.77 7.68
N ARG A 149 12.23 -7.44 6.83
CA ARG A 149 12.33 -7.76 5.40
C ARG A 149 13.51 -7.05 4.73
N ILE A 150 13.73 -5.77 5.07
CA ILE A 150 14.89 -5.01 4.62
C ILE A 150 16.20 -5.69 5.07
N ALA A 151 16.31 -6.04 6.35
CA ALA A 151 17.50 -6.72 6.87
C ALA A 151 17.75 -8.08 6.19
N MET A 152 16.69 -8.82 5.84
CA MET A 152 16.80 -10.07 5.08
C MET A 152 17.36 -9.82 3.67
N GLU A 153 16.92 -8.74 3.01
CA GLU A 153 17.42 -8.37 1.69
C GLU A 153 18.90 -7.98 1.72
N ILE A 154 19.28 -7.12 2.65
CA ILE A 154 20.69 -6.69 2.82
C ILE A 154 21.58 -7.91 3.08
N LYS A 155 21.14 -8.81 3.98
CA LYS A 155 21.90 -10.02 4.26
C LYS A 155 22.04 -10.90 3.00
N ARG A 156 20.97 -11.10 2.25
CA ARG A 156 20.98 -11.89 1.01
C ARG A 156 21.93 -11.26 -0.01
N ALA A 157 21.81 -9.97 -0.25
CA ALA A 157 22.66 -9.25 -1.19
C ALA A 157 24.15 -9.32 -0.79
N TYR A 158 24.45 -9.25 0.52
CA TYR A 158 25.80 -9.43 1.03
C TYR A 158 26.33 -10.87 0.79
N ASP A 159 25.51 -11.87 1.12
CA ASP A 159 25.89 -13.29 0.95
C ASP A 159 26.11 -13.66 -0.53
N GLU A 160 25.43 -12.97 -1.48
CA GLU A 160 25.50 -13.16 -2.93
C GLU A 160 26.49 -12.20 -3.64
N ASP A 161 27.19 -11.31 -2.89
CA ASP A 161 28.09 -10.26 -3.41
C ASP A 161 27.41 -9.32 -4.42
N ARG A 162 26.17 -8.90 -4.09
CA ARG A 162 25.29 -8.09 -4.94
C ARG A 162 24.74 -6.86 -4.21
N LEU A 163 25.50 -6.30 -3.26
CA LEU A 163 25.07 -5.14 -2.49
C LEU A 163 24.81 -3.90 -3.35
N ASP A 164 25.56 -3.74 -4.44
CA ASP A 164 25.42 -2.63 -5.38
C ASP A 164 24.06 -2.60 -6.10
N GLU A 165 23.35 -3.73 -6.15
CA GLU A 165 22.02 -3.81 -6.76
C GLU A 165 20.88 -3.31 -5.85
N ILE A 166 21.14 -3.16 -4.54
CA ILE A 166 20.12 -2.77 -3.55
C ILE A 166 20.39 -1.43 -2.88
N VAL A 167 21.50 -0.78 -3.20
CA VAL A 167 21.84 0.57 -2.72
C VAL A 167 21.71 1.58 -3.88
N THR A 168 21.21 2.77 -3.53
CA THR A 168 21.03 3.88 -4.49
C THR A 168 21.86 5.10 -4.07
#